data_62c99d1655fc84bf8014997728aedb1a
#
_entry.id   62c99d1655fc84bf8014997728aedb1a
#
_cell.length_a   1.000
_cell.length_b   1.000
_cell.length_c   1.000
_cell.angle_alpha   90.00
_cell.angle_beta   90.00
_cell.angle_gamma   90.00
#
_symmetry.space_group_name_H-M   'P 1'
#
loop_
_entity.id
_entity.type
_entity.pdbx_description
1 polymer ?
#
loop_
_entity_poly.entity_id
_entity_poly.type
_entity_poly.pdbx_seq_one_letter_code
_entity_poly.pdbx_strand_id
1 'polypeptide(L)'
;MFQKSLAALAVAVLFSGAALAQNIAIVNGKPVPKARADLLMQQATRGGQQPATPEVEARVKEEAVVREIFAQEAEKRGMSSNAEFRQQMELARQTLLIRTLFTDYQKKNPITDVEAQAEYDKVKAQAATSGGTEYRARHILVEKEDEANKLIASIKGGAKFEDVAKKSSKDTGSAEKGGDLDFAKPDAYVPEFGKAMTALKKGEMSAPVKSQFGYHIIKLEDTREAQFPPFAEVKPQVMQRLEQAKITQYQETLRKSAKTDFKFSDSNVKQ
;
A
#
# COMPACT_ATOMS: atom_id res chain seq x y z
N MET A 1 -62.65 -16.97 -64.86
CA MET A 1 -61.22 -17.11 -65.16
C MET A 1 -60.51 -16.13 -64.25
N PHE A 2 -59.97 -16.58 -63.14
CA PHE A 2 -59.16 -15.73 -62.24
C PHE A 2 -57.73 -16.28 -62.22
N GLN A 3 -56.83 -15.50 -62.74
CA GLN A 3 -55.40 -15.72 -62.68
C GLN A 3 -54.88 -15.25 -61.32
N LYS A 4 -54.32 -16.17 -60.51
CA LYS A 4 -53.63 -15.86 -59.29
C LYS A 4 -52.12 -15.69 -59.59
N SER A 5 -51.63 -14.45 -59.49
CA SER A 5 -50.22 -14.12 -59.57
C SER A 5 -49.58 -14.41 -58.22
N LEU A 6 -48.66 -15.34 -58.16
CA LEU A 6 -47.73 -15.56 -57.02
C LEU A 6 -46.65 -14.48 -57.10
N ALA A 7 -46.60 -13.57 -56.13
CA ALA A 7 -45.49 -12.69 -55.90
C ALA A 7 -44.47 -13.40 -55.00
N ALA A 8 -43.32 -13.78 -55.51
CA ALA A 8 -42.20 -14.29 -54.70
C ALA A 8 -41.52 -13.15 -53.99
N LEU A 9 -41.63 -13.10 -52.68
CA LEU A 9 -40.92 -12.11 -51.82
C LEU A 9 -39.50 -12.61 -51.60
N ALA A 10 -38.54 -12.00 -52.34
CA ALA A 10 -37.10 -12.22 -52.07
C ALA A 10 -36.70 -11.42 -50.81
N VAL A 11 -36.51 -12.13 -49.71
CA VAL A 11 -35.91 -11.53 -48.50
C VAL A 11 -34.41 -11.38 -48.73
N ALA A 12 -33.97 -10.20 -49.10
CA ALA A 12 -32.56 -9.80 -49.12
C ALA A 12 -32.08 -9.66 -47.70
N VAL A 13 -31.31 -10.67 -47.19
CA VAL A 13 -30.61 -10.55 -45.92
C VAL A 13 -29.43 -9.58 -46.13
N LEU A 14 -29.66 -8.32 -45.81
CA LEU A 14 -28.60 -7.34 -45.67
C LEU A 14 -27.72 -7.72 -44.49
N PHE A 15 -26.64 -8.48 -44.74
CA PHE A 15 -25.56 -8.63 -43.75
C PHE A 15 -24.91 -7.24 -43.59
N SER A 16 -25.26 -6.53 -42.51
CA SER A 16 -24.66 -5.28 -42.16
C SER A 16 -23.15 -5.48 -41.93
N GLY A 17 -22.33 -4.96 -42.82
CA GLY A 17 -20.86 -5.01 -42.77
C GLY A 17 -20.19 -4.37 -41.54
N ALA A 18 -20.97 -3.78 -40.64
CA ALA A 18 -20.48 -3.23 -39.37
C ALA A 18 -20.07 -4.31 -38.35
N ALA A 19 -20.58 -5.55 -38.44
CA ALA A 19 -20.23 -6.62 -37.51
C ALA A 19 -18.84 -7.22 -37.77
N LEU A 20 -18.30 -7.12 -39.00
CA LEU A 20 -16.98 -7.68 -39.32
C LEU A 20 -15.80 -6.83 -38.85
N ALA A 21 -16.01 -5.51 -38.66
CA ALA A 21 -14.99 -4.59 -38.15
C ALA A 21 -14.72 -4.76 -36.63
N GLN A 22 -15.54 -5.54 -35.92
CA GLN A 22 -15.42 -5.76 -34.47
C GLN A 22 -14.75 -7.08 -34.07
N ASN A 23 -14.38 -7.93 -35.05
CA ASN A 23 -13.76 -9.24 -34.81
C ASN A 23 -12.34 -9.24 -35.33
N ILE A 24 -11.44 -9.89 -34.58
CA ILE A 24 -10.04 -10.08 -35.00
C ILE A 24 -9.81 -11.37 -35.76
N ALA A 25 -10.70 -12.36 -35.61
CA ALA A 25 -10.66 -13.67 -36.29
C ALA A 25 -12.00 -14.38 -36.16
N ILE A 26 -12.10 -15.54 -36.89
CA ILE A 26 -13.16 -16.54 -36.75
C ILE A 26 -12.50 -17.87 -36.43
N VAL A 27 -12.90 -18.54 -35.34
CA VAL A 27 -12.41 -19.85 -34.92
C VAL A 27 -13.58 -20.84 -34.93
N ASN A 28 -13.50 -21.88 -35.80
CA ASN A 28 -14.54 -22.89 -35.95
C ASN A 28 -15.95 -22.30 -36.12
N GLY A 29 -16.07 -21.22 -36.91
CA GLY A 29 -17.33 -20.51 -37.16
C GLY A 29 -17.77 -19.53 -36.08
N LYS A 30 -17.04 -19.41 -34.94
CA LYS A 30 -17.34 -18.43 -33.88
C LYS A 30 -16.41 -17.23 -34.01
N PRO A 31 -16.93 -16.00 -33.95
CA PRO A 31 -16.13 -14.78 -33.99
C PRO A 31 -15.33 -14.58 -32.69
N VAL A 32 -14.08 -14.12 -32.83
CA VAL A 32 -13.26 -13.64 -31.73
C VAL A 32 -13.38 -12.11 -31.67
N PRO A 33 -14.11 -11.55 -30.71
CA PRO A 33 -14.32 -10.10 -30.64
C PRO A 33 -13.03 -9.32 -30.38
N LYS A 34 -12.90 -8.15 -31.01
CA LYS A 34 -11.79 -7.23 -30.79
C LYS A 34 -11.63 -6.88 -29.30
N ALA A 35 -12.72 -6.75 -28.55
CA ALA A 35 -12.72 -6.45 -27.12
C ALA A 35 -11.89 -7.44 -26.29
N ARG A 36 -11.77 -8.73 -26.72
CA ARG A 36 -10.88 -9.69 -26.04
C ARG A 36 -9.42 -9.35 -26.25
N ALA A 37 -9.05 -8.95 -27.46
CA ALA A 37 -7.68 -8.51 -27.74
C ALA A 37 -7.37 -7.19 -27.01
N ASP A 38 -8.32 -6.28 -26.94
CA ASP A 38 -8.16 -5.01 -26.23
C ASP A 38 -7.91 -5.21 -24.72
N LEU A 39 -8.60 -6.17 -24.09
CA LEU A 39 -8.35 -6.55 -22.69
C LEU A 39 -6.94 -7.17 -22.49
N LEU A 40 -6.54 -8.05 -23.39
CA LEU A 40 -5.19 -8.63 -23.35
C LEU A 40 -4.11 -7.57 -23.62
N MET A 41 -4.37 -6.62 -24.52
CA MET A 41 -3.51 -5.48 -24.78
C MET A 41 -3.34 -4.61 -23.54
N GLN A 42 -4.43 -4.31 -22.85
CA GLN A 42 -4.38 -3.56 -21.59
C GLN A 42 -3.52 -4.27 -20.53
N GLN A 43 -3.61 -5.60 -20.44
CA GLN A 43 -2.75 -6.38 -19.55
C GLN A 43 -1.29 -6.36 -20.01
N ALA A 44 -1.02 -6.58 -21.29
CA ALA A 44 0.33 -6.60 -21.86
C ALA A 44 1.06 -5.26 -21.72
N THR A 45 0.33 -4.16 -21.86
CA THR A 45 0.88 -2.79 -21.72
C THR A 45 0.80 -2.25 -20.28
N ARG A 46 0.37 -3.06 -19.32
CA ARG A 46 0.15 -2.65 -17.93
C ARG A 46 -0.69 -1.36 -17.81
N GLY A 47 -1.80 -1.34 -18.55
CA GLY A 47 -2.70 -0.18 -18.57
C GLY A 47 -2.10 1.07 -19.24
N GLY A 48 -1.20 0.89 -20.23
CA GLY A 48 -0.58 1.98 -20.97
C GLY A 48 0.78 2.43 -20.44
N GLN A 49 1.33 1.78 -19.42
CA GLN A 49 2.68 2.06 -18.92
C GLN A 49 3.80 1.55 -19.85
N GLN A 50 3.47 0.63 -20.75
CA GLN A 50 4.37 0.13 -21.79
C GLN A 50 3.80 0.44 -23.17
N PRO A 51 4.64 0.72 -24.19
CA PRO A 51 4.16 1.05 -25.53
C PRO A 51 3.49 -0.16 -26.18
N ALA A 52 2.39 0.09 -26.86
CA ALA A 52 1.75 -0.87 -27.75
C ALA A 52 2.49 -0.84 -29.10
N THR A 53 3.50 -1.71 -29.25
CA THR A 53 4.22 -1.86 -30.52
C THR A 53 3.46 -2.80 -31.47
N PRO A 54 3.69 -2.72 -32.79
CA PRO A 54 3.08 -3.65 -33.76
C PRO A 54 3.33 -5.14 -33.41
N GLU A 55 4.51 -5.47 -32.86
CA GLU A 55 4.85 -6.83 -32.44
C GLU A 55 4.02 -7.25 -31.21
N VAL A 56 3.78 -6.34 -30.24
CA VAL A 56 2.90 -6.59 -29.10
C VAL A 56 1.47 -6.80 -29.58
N GLU A 57 0.99 -5.97 -30.51
CA GLU A 57 -0.34 -6.13 -31.09
C GLU A 57 -0.53 -7.47 -31.82
N ALA A 58 0.44 -7.86 -32.64
CA ALA A 58 0.39 -9.13 -33.34
C ALA A 58 0.34 -10.31 -32.37
N ARG A 59 1.21 -10.31 -31.36
CA ARG A 59 1.25 -11.36 -30.33
C ARG A 59 -0.05 -11.43 -29.52
N VAL A 60 -0.62 -10.29 -29.16
CA VAL A 60 -1.89 -10.23 -28.41
C VAL A 60 -3.06 -10.76 -29.24
N LYS A 61 -3.11 -10.44 -30.54
CA LYS A 61 -4.12 -11.00 -31.45
C LYS A 61 -3.99 -12.52 -31.58
N GLU A 62 -2.78 -13.00 -31.75
CA GLU A 62 -2.50 -14.46 -31.81
C GLU A 62 -2.92 -15.15 -30.51
N GLU A 63 -2.53 -14.60 -29.36
CA GLU A 63 -2.93 -15.12 -28.05
C GLU A 63 -4.45 -15.17 -27.87
N ALA A 64 -5.17 -14.14 -28.30
CA ALA A 64 -6.63 -14.13 -28.22
C ALA A 64 -7.27 -15.23 -29.05
N VAL A 65 -6.72 -15.54 -30.24
CA VAL A 65 -7.18 -16.60 -31.11
C VAL A 65 -6.86 -17.99 -30.52
N VAL A 66 -5.64 -18.18 -30.02
CA VAL A 66 -5.21 -19.45 -29.38
C VAL A 66 -6.05 -19.75 -28.14
N ARG A 67 -6.33 -18.75 -27.31
CA ARG A 67 -7.22 -18.88 -26.14
C ARG A 67 -8.63 -19.33 -26.55
N GLU A 68 -9.18 -18.78 -27.65
CA GLU A 68 -10.49 -19.22 -28.16
C GLU A 68 -10.47 -20.66 -28.62
N ILE A 69 -9.41 -21.12 -29.33
CA ILE A 69 -9.25 -22.52 -29.76
C ILE A 69 -9.29 -23.45 -28.55
N PHE A 70 -8.50 -23.15 -27.51
CA PHE A 70 -8.43 -23.98 -26.31
C PHE A 70 -9.74 -23.94 -25.49
N ALA A 71 -10.39 -22.78 -25.40
CA ALA A 71 -11.67 -22.66 -24.72
C ALA A 71 -12.76 -23.49 -25.40
N GLN A 72 -12.83 -23.49 -26.75
CA GLN A 72 -13.77 -24.31 -27.50
C GLN A 72 -13.51 -25.80 -27.33
N GLU A 73 -12.25 -26.23 -27.28
CA GLU A 73 -11.93 -27.63 -27.05
C GLU A 73 -12.30 -28.07 -25.62
N ALA A 74 -12.05 -27.20 -24.62
CA ALA A 74 -12.45 -27.46 -23.25
C ALA A 74 -13.98 -27.56 -23.09
N GLU A 75 -14.73 -26.69 -23.77
CA GLU A 75 -16.19 -26.76 -23.80
C GLU A 75 -16.69 -28.02 -24.46
N LYS A 76 -16.12 -28.41 -25.62
CA LYS A 76 -16.44 -29.65 -26.31
C LYS A 76 -16.23 -30.89 -25.43
N ARG A 77 -15.23 -30.87 -24.57
CA ARG A 77 -14.97 -31.93 -23.57
C ARG A 77 -15.86 -31.85 -22.34
N GLY A 78 -16.80 -30.90 -22.28
CA GLY A 78 -17.73 -30.74 -21.16
C GLY A 78 -17.13 -30.18 -19.87
N MET A 79 -15.92 -29.60 -19.96
CA MET A 79 -15.23 -29.08 -18.75
C MET A 79 -16.01 -27.95 -18.07
N SER A 80 -16.75 -27.14 -18.82
CA SER A 80 -17.59 -26.07 -18.28
C SER A 80 -18.79 -26.57 -17.45
N SER A 81 -19.20 -27.82 -17.65
CA SER A 81 -20.28 -28.45 -16.87
C SER A 81 -19.81 -29.16 -15.60
N ASN A 82 -18.50 -29.24 -15.36
CA ASN A 82 -17.93 -29.80 -14.15
C ASN A 82 -18.34 -28.99 -12.91
N ALA A 83 -18.71 -29.67 -11.82
CA ALA A 83 -19.16 -29.02 -10.58
C ALA A 83 -18.08 -28.11 -9.96
N GLU A 84 -16.84 -28.58 -9.96
CA GLU A 84 -15.69 -27.83 -9.45
C GLU A 84 -15.47 -26.52 -10.26
N PHE A 85 -15.49 -26.63 -11.60
CA PHE A 85 -15.37 -25.47 -12.48
C PHE A 85 -16.48 -24.43 -12.19
N ARG A 86 -17.73 -24.88 -12.03
CA ARG A 86 -18.85 -23.97 -11.72
C ARG A 86 -18.68 -23.29 -10.38
N GLN A 87 -18.20 -24.01 -9.35
CA GLN A 87 -17.91 -23.40 -8.03
C GLN A 87 -16.79 -22.36 -8.12
N GLN A 88 -15.71 -22.64 -8.85
CA GLN A 88 -14.62 -21.71 -9.08
C GLN A 88 -15.08 -20.46 -9.84
N MET A 89 -15.91 -20.64 -10.86
CA MET A 89 -16.50 -19.53 -11.64
C MET A 89 -17.42 -18.66 -10.79
N GLU A 90 -18.23 -19.24 -9.90
CA GLU A 90 -19.08 -18.47 -9.00
C GLU A 90 -18.25 -17.67 -7.99
N LEU A 91 -17.21 -18.26 -7.43
CA LEU A 91 -16.28 -17.55 -6.55
C LEU A 91 -15.55 -16.40 -7.27
N ALA A 92 -15.10 -16.64 -8.50
CA ALA A 92 -14.48 -15.61 -9.33
C ALA A 92 -15.45 -14.47 -9.66
N ARG A 93 -16.69 -14.81 -9.99
CA ARG A 93 -17.77 -13.84 -10.20
C ARG A 93 -18.04 -12.99 -8.96
N GLN A 94 -18.16 -13.60 -7.79
CA GLN A 94 -18.36 -12.88 -6.52
C GLN A 94 -17.19 -11.94 -6.24
N THR A 95 -15.97 -12.42 -6.40
CA THR A 95 -14.75 -11.61 -6.21
C THR A 95 -14.72 -10.39 -7.13
N LEU A 96 -15.07 -10.58 -8.40
CA LEU A 96 -15.14 -9.49 -9.37
C LEU A 96 -16.24 -8.48 -9.02
N LEU A 97 -17.43 -8.95 -8.62
CA LEU A 97 -18.52 -8.08 -8.19
C LEU A 97 -18.14 -7.24 -6.96
N ILE A 98 -17.54 -7.86 -5.95
CA ILE A 98 -17.09 -7.18 -4.74
C ILE A 98 -16.06 -6.10 -5.10
N ARG A 99 -15.06 -6.45 -5.90
CA ARG A 99 -14.05 -5.50 -6.36
C ARG A 99 -14.67 -4.33 -7.13
N THR A 100 -15.61 -4.64 -8.03
CA THR A 100 -16.31 -3.61 -8.83
C THR A 100 -17.12 -2.68 -7.93
N LEU A 101 -17.83 -3.24 -6.94
CA LEU A 101 -18.61 -2.45 -5.97
C LEU A 101 -17.73 -1.43 -5.23
N PHE A 102 -16.59 -1.86 -4.68
CA PHE A 102 -15.71 -0.96 -3.95
C PHE A 102 -15.03 0.08 -4.86
N THR A 103 -14.65 -0.33 -6.08
CA THR A 103 -14.10 0.61 -7.07
C THR A 103 -15.13 1.67 -7.49
N ASP A 104 -16.39 1.28 -7.68
CA ASP A 104 -17.47 2.22 -7.99
C ASP A 104 -17.74 3.18 -6.81
N TYR A 105 -17.76 2.64 -5.59
CA TYR A 105 -17.91 3.45 -4.38
C TYR A 105 -16.78 4.49 -4.24
N GLN A 106 -15.52 4.10 -4.42
CA GLN A 106 -14.38 5.04 -4.37
C GLN A 106 -14.48 6.13 -5.43
N LYS A 107 -14.85 5.77 -6.66
CA LYS A 107 -15.04 6.75 -7.75
C LYS A 107 -16.14 7.76 -7.45
N LYS A 108 -17.23 7.32 -6.82
CA LYS A 108 -18.38 8.18 -6.47
C LYS A 108 -18.15 8.99 -5.19
N ASN A 109 -17.20 8.57 -4.35
CA ASN A 109 -16.91 9.20 -3.07
C ASN A 109 -15.40 9.52 -2.94
N PRO A 110 -14.82 10.32 -3.86
CA PRO A 110 -13.40 10.66 -3.80
C PRO A 110 -13.08 11.41 -2.50
N ILE A 111 -11.85 11.29 -2.05
CA ILE A 111 -11.35 12.13 -0.95
C ILE A 111 -11.04 13.50 -1.53
N THR A 112 -11.62 14.53 -0.94
CA THR A 112 -11.36 15.92 -1.31
C THR A 112 -10.15 16.47 -0.56
N ASP A 113 -9.53 17.51 -1.11
CA ASP A 113 -8.44 18.23 -0.44
C ASP A 113 -8.89 18.84 0.89
N VAL A 114 -10.16 19.25 0.97
CA VAL A 114 -10.76 19.81 2.20
C VAL A 114 -10.83 18.74 3.30
N GLU A 115 -11.27 17.52 2.97
CA GLU A 115 -11.31 16.39 3.92
C GLU A 115 -9.90 16.01 4.38
N ALA A 116 -8.93 15.98 3.45
CA ALA A 116 -7.55 15.67 3.78
C ALA A 116 -6.91 16.74 4.68
N GLN A 117 -7.17 18.03 4.41
CA GLN A 117 -6.70 19.12 5.26
C GLN A 117 -7.32 19.07 6.67
N ALA A 118 -8.62 18.82 6.76
CA ALA A 118 -9.31 18.71 8.06
C ALA A 118 -8.78 17.55 8.92
N GLU A 119 -8.51 16.38 8.33
CA GLU A 119 -7.89 15.26 9.06
C GLU A 119 -6.45 15.57 9.47
N TYR A 120 -5.66 16.21 8.60
CA TYR A 120 -4.33 16.68 8.94
C TYR A 120 -4.36 17.63 10.15
N ASP A 121 -5.22 18.64 10.13
CA ASP A 121 -5.33 19.65 11.20
C ASP A 121 -5.76 18.99 12.52
N LYS A 122 -6.66 18.02 12.46
CA LYS A 122 -7.08 17.24 13.63
C LYS A 122 -5.92 16.43 14.22
N VAL A 123 -5.15 15.70 13.38
CA VAL A 123 -4.00 14.91 13.83
C VAL A 123 -2.90 15.81 14.37
N LYS A 124 -2.65 16.95 13.72
CA LYS A 124 -1.69 17.96 14.18
C LYS A 124 -2.07 18.53 15.53
N ALA A 125 -3.34 18.86 15.73
CA ALA A 125 -3.84 19.34 17.03
C ALA A 125 -3.70 18.27 18.14
N GLN A 126 -3.99 17.01 17.83
CA GLN A 126 -3.78 15.90 18.76
C GLN A 126 -2.29 15.70 19.09
N ALA A 127 -1.42 15.80 18.09
CA ALA A 127 0.03 15.72 18.31
C ALA A 127 0.55 16.88 19.19
N ALA A 128 0.02 18.09 19.01
CA ALA A 128 0.38 19.24 19.82
C ALA A 128 -0.06 19.10 21.30
N THR A 129 -1.24 18.49 21.55
CA THR A 129 -1.72 18.22 22.92
C THR A 129 -0.97 17.06 23.58
N SER A 130 -0.47 16.11 22.81
CA SER A 130 0.32 14.97 23.32
C SER A 130 1.75 15.38 23.69
N GLY A 131 2.14 16.62 23.46
CA GLY A 131 3.42 17.25 23.74
C GLY A 131 4.60 16.36 23.34
N GLY A 132 5.39 16.79 22.40
CA GLY A 132 6.54 15.99 21.98
C GLY A 132 7.79 16.85 21.93
N THR A 133 8.64 16.74 22.97
CA THR A 133 10.02 17.24 22.85
C THR A 133 10.85 16.19 22.13
N GLU A 134 11.52 16.60 21.08
CA GLU A 134 12.59 15.83 20.45
C GLU A 134 13.91 16.22 21.10
N TYR A 135 14.71 15.21 21.34
CA TYR A 135 16.01 15.32 21.99
C TYR A 135 17.09 14.94 20.99
N ARG A 136 18.08 15.79 20.83
CA ARG A 136 19.30 15.44 20.10
C ARG A 136 20.34 15.01 21.12
N ALA A 137 20.66 13.71 21.08
CA ALA A 137 21.64 13.14 21.98
C ALA A 137 22.82 12.55 21.21
N ARG A 138 23.97 12.48 21.90
CA ARG A 138 25.07 11.61 21.52
C ARG A 138 25.14 10.47 22.51
N HIS A 139 25.58 9.30 22.04
CA HIS A 139 25.83 8.19 22.95
C HIS A 139 27.08 7.38 22.60
N ILE A 140 27.58 6.68 23.60
CA ILE A 140 28.63 5.68 23.48
C ILE A 140 28.08 4.41 24.11
N LEU A 141 28.10 3.29 23.38
CA LEU A 141 27.70 1.98 23.86
C LEU A 141 28.91 1.12 24.10
N VAL A 142 29.01 0.51 25.29
CA VAL A 142 30.05 -0.43 25.67
C VAL A 142 29.46 -1.65 26.40
N GLU A 143 30.23 -2.73 26.50
CA GLU A 143 29.72 -3.97 27.11
C GLU A 143 29.74 -3.96 28.66
N LYS A 144 30.68 -3.20 29.25
CA LYS A 144 30.93 -3.23 30.68
C LYS A 144 30.80 -1.87 31.34
N GLU A 145 30.27 -1.84 32.54
CA GLU A 145 30.10 -0.63 33.33
C GLU A 145 31.43 0.05 33.66
N ASP A 146 32.47 -0.76 34.02
CA ASP A 146 33.81 -0.24 34.32
C ASP A 146 34.42 0.50 33.09
N GLU A 147 34.15 -0.01 31.89
CA GLU A 147 34.59 0.63 30.64
C GLU A 147 33.86 1.98 30.48
N ALA A 148 32.54 2.00 30.65
CA ALA A 148 31.76 3.23 30.59
C ALA A 148 32.28 4.27 31.60
N ASN A 149 32.55 3.86 32.83
CA ASN A 149 33.09 4.76 33.85
C ASN A 149 34.47 5.33 33.48
N LYS A 150 35.37 4.52 32.89
CA LYS A 150 36.68 5.00 32.40
C LYS A 150 36.52 6.00 31.27
N LEU A 151 35.59 5.76 30.34
CA LEU A 151 35.34 6.68 29.24
C LEU A 151 34.72 8.01 29.73
N ILE A 152 33.80 7.94 30.70
CA ILE A 152 33.23 9.13 31.37
C ILE A 152 34.35 9.95 32.04
N ALA A 153 35.26 9.29 32.77
CA ALA A 153 36.39 9.96 33.40
C ALA A 153 37.31 10.61 32.37
N SER A 154 37.58 9.97 31.25
CA SER A 154 38.37 10.51 30.15
C SER A 154 37.71 11.76 29.54
N ILE A 155 36.40 11.71 29.29
CA ILE A 155 35.65 12.85 28.72
C ILE A 155 35.60 14.01 29.72
N LYS A 156 35.40 13.76 31.01
CA LYS A 156 35.48 14.78 32.06
C LYS A 156 36.90 15.37 32.17
N GLY A 157 37.93 14.60 31.83
CA GLY A 157 39.32 15.02 31.76
C GLY A 157 39.71 15.80 30.49
N GLY A 158 38.75 16.09 29.61
CA GLY A 158 38.96 16.93 28.43
C GLY A 158 39.00 16.18 27.09
N ALA A 159 38.84 14.86 27.07
CA ALA A 159 38.67 14.15 25.80
C ALA A 159 37.32 14.54 25.12
N LYS A 160 37.33 14.71 23.81
CA LYS A 160 36.10 15.03 23.09
C LYS A 160 35.22 13.81 23.01
N PHE A 161 33.94 13.99 23.33
CA PHE A 161 32.94 12.91 23.31
C PHE A 161 32.89 12.19 21.97
N GLU A 162 32.94 12.95 20.88
CA GLU A 162 32.89 12.49 19.50
C GLU A 162 34.06 11.56 19.17
N ASP A 163 35.27 11.90 19.63
CA ASP A 163 36.48 11.10 19.37
C ASP A 163 36.45 9.80 20.16
N VAL A 164 35.96 9.87 21.43
CA VAL A 164 35.74 8.68 22.27
C VAL A 164 34.69 7.76 21.68
N ALA A 165 33.57 8.33 21.16
CA ALA A 165 32.53 7.56 20.51
C ALA A 165 33.04 6.81 19.28
N LYS A 166 33.77 7.48 18.38
CA LYS A 166 34.38 6.85 17.20
C LYS A 166 35.32 5.72 17.55
N LYS A 167 36.08 5.87 18.63
CA LYS A 167 37.09 4.91 19.03
C LYS A 167 36.55 3.71 19.80
N SER A 168 35.54 3.92 20.62
CA SER A 168 35.16 2.97 21.66
C SER A 168 33.71 2.50 21.61
N SER A 169 32.82 3.20 20.87
CA SER A 169 31.43 2.80 20.82
C SER A 169 31.23 1.52 20.03
N LYS A 170 30.44 0.62 20.58
CA LYS A 170 29.96 -0.62 19.91
C LYS A 170 28.74 -0.35 19.01
N ASP A 171 28.12 0.80 19.11
CA ASP A 171 27.08 1.23 18.16
C ASP A 171 27.72 1.79 16.89
N THR A 172 27.95 0.90 15.92
CA THR A 172 28.53 1.25 14.62
C THR A 172 27.68 2.21 13.80
N GLY A 173 26.37 2.28 14.07
CA GLY A 173 25.44 3.16 13.35
C GLY A 173 25.67 4.65 13.64
N SER A 174 26.05 4.98 14.88
CA SER A 174 26.30 6.36 15.29
C SER A 174 27.77 6.67 15.56
N ALA A 175 28.62 5.67 15.83
CA ALA A 175 30.02 5.86 16.19
C ALA A 175 30.79 6.76 15.22
N GLU A 176 30.69 6.52 13.90
CA GLU A 176 31.36 7.30 12.86
C GLU A 176 30.93 8.78 12.84
N LYS A 177 29.69 9.06 13.31
CA LYS A 177 29.16 10.41 13.48
C LYS A 177 29.46 10.98 14.87
N GLY A 178 30.40 10.37 15.62
CA GLY A 178 30.73 10.79 16.98
C GLY A 178 29.59 10.51 17.98
N GLY A 179 28.84 9.44 17.76
CA GLY A 179 27.73 9.04 18.61
C GLY A 179 26.43 9.83 18.39
N ASP A 180 26.33 10.71 17.40
CA ASP A 180 25.15 11.56 17.15
C ASP A 180 23.96 10.73 16.68
N LEU A 181 22.85 10.88 17.38
CA LEU A 181 21.59 10.16 17.12
C LEU A 181 20.54 11.05 16.45
N ASP A 182 20.91 12.29 16.13
CA ASP A 182 20.00 13.32 15.63
C ASP A 182 18.81 13.59 16.57
N PHE A 183 17.81 14.38 16.12
CA PHE A 183 16.61 14.65 16.90
C PHE A 183 15.64 13.49 16.81
N ALA A 184 15.26 12.95 17.98
CA ALA A 184 14.25 11.92 18.08
C ALA A 184 13.45 12.04 19.36
N LYS A 185 12.25 11.45 19.40
CA LYS A 185 11.44 11.33 20.61
C LYS A 185 12.01 10.26 21.53
N PRO A 186 11.77 10.35 22.86
CA PRO A 186 12.27 9.37 23.83
C PRO A 186 11.81 7.93 23.55
N ASP A 187 10.63 7.75 22.98
CA ASP A 187 10.04 6.47 22.64
C ASP A 187 10.66 5.78 21.40
N ALA A 188 11.53 6.48 20.68
CA ALA A 188 12.36 5.88 19.63
C ALA A 188 13.49 4.99 20.19
N TYR A 189 13.74 5.05 21.49
CA TYR A 189 14.81 4.32 22.16
C TYR A 189 14.26 3.32 23.16
N VAL A 190 15.14 2.43 23.67
CA VAL A 190 14.78 1.56 24.79
C VAL A 190 14.41 2.39 26.02
N PRO A 191 13.47 1.94 26.87
CA PRO A 191 12.91 2.75 27.96
C PRO A 191 13.97 3.35 28.90
N GLU A 192 15.02 2.60 29.21
CA GLU A 192 16.10 3.02 30.11
C GLU A 192 16.88 4.20 29.51
N PHE A 193 17.15 4.14 28.20
CA PHE A 193 17.82 5.20 27.47
C PHE A 193 16.96 6.45 27.40
N GLY A 194 15.70 6.32 26.94
CA GLY A 194 14.76 7.44 26.85
C GLY A 194 14.57 8.15 28.18
N LYS A 195 14.39 7.38 29.25
CA LYS A 195 14.26 7.93 30.63
C LYS A 195 15.52 8.70 31.09
N ALA A 196 16.69 8.14 30.83
CA ALA A 196 17.94 8.80 31.19
C ALA A 196 18.14 10.09 30.38
N MET A 197 17.90 10.03 29.05
CA MET A 197 18.04 11.17 28.15
C MET A 197 17.14 12.34 28.54
N THR A 198 15.87 12.08 28.89
CA THR A 198 14.90 13.13 29.28
C THR A 198 15.20 13.76 30.65
N ALA A 199 15.99 13.09 31.49
CA ALA A 199 16.43 13.63 32.79
C ALA A 199 17.65 14.58 32.69
N LEU A 200 18.33 14.60 31.54
CA LEU A 200 19.54 15.43 31.33
C LEU A 200 19.16 16.85 30.93
N LYS A 201 19.98 17.79 31.34
CA LYS A 201 19.98 19.17 30.81
C LYS A 201 20.90 19.26 29.59
N LYS A 202 20.66 20.25 28.73
CA LYS A 202 21.49 20.51 27.57
C LYS A 202 22.98 20.62 27.96
N GLY A 203 23.82 19.84 27.28
CA GLY A 203 25.26 19.72 27.55
C GLY A 203 25.61 18.72 28.65
N GLU A 204 24.66 18.18 29.39
CA GLU A 204 24.89 17.23 30.48
C GLU A 204 25.10 15.80 29.95
N MET A 205 25.93 15.04 30.67
CA MET A 205 26.25 13.65 30.37
C MET A 205 25.76 12.74 31.51
N SER A 206 25.14 11.62 31.15
CA SER A 206 24.62 10.62 32.12
C SER A 206 25.73 9.87 32.86
N ALA A 207 25.40 9.25 33.96
CA ALA A 207 26.08 8.08 34.46
C ALA A 207 25.90 6.91 33.45
N PRO A 208 26.63 5.75 33.62
CA PRO A 208 26.38 4.58 32.80
C PRO A 208 24.92 4.11 32.91
N VAL A 209 24.23 4.00 31.77
CA VAL A 209 22.83 3.55 31.68
C VAL A 209 22.80 2.15 31.14
N LYS A 210 22.36 1.19 31.95
CA LYS A 210 22.27 -0.22 31.56
C LYS A 210 21.04 -0.49 30.70
N SER A 211 21.21 -1.20 29.59
CA SER A 211 20.14 -1.74 28.74
C SER A 211 20.43 -3.21 28.34
N GLN A 212 19.58 -3.79 27.54
CA GLN A 212 19.82 -5.12 26.94
C GLN A 212 21.03 -5.16 25.99
N PHE A 213 21.49 -4.00 25.49
CA PHE A 213 22.62 -3.89 24.55
C PHE A 213 23.97 -3.66 25.25
N GLY A 214 23.96 -3.32 26.53
CA GLY A 214 25.13 -2.97 27.29
C GLY A 214 24.94 -1.70 28.11
N TYR A 215 26.00 -0.93 28.24
CA TYR A 215 26.02 0.33 29.00
C TYR A 215 26.16 1.52 28.07
N HIS A 216 25.24 2.46 28.17
CA HIS A 216 25.24 3.70 27.39
C HIS A 216 25.77 4.84 28.21
N ILE A 217 26.59 5.68 27.59
CA ILE A 217 26.93 7.02 28.08
C ILE A 217 26.18 7.99 27.17
N ILE A 218 25.27 8.77 27.72
CA ILE A 218 24.38 9.63 26.96
C ILE A 218 24.72 11.08 27.24
N LYS A 219 24.90 11.91 26.20
CA LYS A 219 25.08 13.35 26.34
C LYS A 219 23.94 14.05 25.59
N LEU A 220 23.19 14.92 26.29
CA LEU A 220 22.15 15.70 25.65
C LEU A 220 22.76 16.93 24.96
N GLU A 221 22.61 17.01 23.65
CA GLU A 221 23.12 18.14 22.85
C GLU A 221 22.11 19.27 22.74
N ASP A 222 20.84 18.94 22.45
CA ASP A 222 19.78 19.93 22.29
C ASP A 222 18.39 19.32 22.47
N THR A 223 17.38 20.19 22.61
CA THR A 223 15.97 19.83 22.61
C THR A 223 15.21 20.79 21.71
N ARG A 224 14.18 20.28 21.06
CA ARG A 224 13.23 21.08 20.28
C ARG A 224 11.81 20.55 20.43
N GLU A 225 10.82 21.38 20.19
CA GLU A 225 9.46 20.88 19.98
C GLU A 225 9.40 20.02 18.72
N ALA A 226 8.76 18.85 18.82
CA ALA A 226 8.57 17.98 17.67
C ALA A 226 7.79 18.72 16.59
N GLN A 227 8.41 18.90 15.45
CA GLN A 227 7.74 19.53 14.32
C GLN A 227 6.80 18.55 13.66
N PHE A 228 5.55 18.97 13.49
CA PHE A 228 4.61 18.20 12.70
C PHE A 228 4.92 18.41 11.20
N PRO A 229 5.02 17.34 10.41
CA PRO A 229 5.40 17.46 9.00
C PRO A 229 4.43 18.38 8.25
N PRO A 230 4.88 19.19 7.28
CA PRO A 230 4.01 20.01 6.43
C PRO A 230 2.96 19.15 5.71
N PHE A 231 1.75 19.70 5.56
CA PHE A 231 0.64 18.98 4.89
C PHE A 231 1.04 18.45 3.50
N ALA A 232 1.76 19.23 2.72
CA ALA A 232 2.18 18.84 1.38
C ALA A 232 3.00 17.55 1.35
N GLU A 233 3.81 17.28 2.37
CA GLU A 233 4.64 16.08 2.48
C GLU A 233 3.84 14.84 2.86
N VAL A 234 2.81 15.01 3.69
CA VAL A 234 2.01 13.90 4.24
C VAL A 234 0.65 13.74 3.57
N LYS A 235 0.26 14.65 2.67
CA LYS A 235 -1.03 14.63 1.98
C LYS A 235 -1.35 13.27 1.34
N PRO A 236 -0.42 12.60 0.60
CA PRO A 236 -0.72 11.30 0.01
C PRO A 236 -1.08 10.24 1.06
N GLN A 237 -0.37 10.21 2.19
CA GLN A 237 -0.62 9.28 3.29
C GLN A 237 -1.96 9.57 3.99
N VAL A 238 -2.28 10.85 4.20
CA VAL A 238 -3.57 11.28 4.78
C VAL A 238 -4.72 10.86 3.87
N MET A 239 -4.61 11.10 2.56
CA MET A 239 -5.63 10.70 1.59
C MET A 239 -5.82 9.18 1.56
N GLN A 240 -4.76 8.41 1.52
CA GLN A 240 -4.82 6.94 1.55
C GLN A 240 -5.50 6.42 2.82
N ARG A 241 -5.18 6.99 3.98
CA ARG A 241 -5.82 6.64 5.25
C ARG A 241 -7.33 6.95 5.23
N LEU A 242 -7.73 8.10 4.70
CA LEU A 242 -9.14 8.48 4.57
C LEU A 242 -9.89 7.57 3.59
N GLU A 243 -9.27 7.19 2.47
CA GLU A 243 -9.84 6.22 1.53
C GLU A 243 -10.10 4.88 2.22
N GLN A 244 -9.12 4.37 2.95
CA GLN A 244 -9.27 3.13 3.70
C GLN A 244 -10.37 3.24 4.76
N ALA A 245 -10.45 4.35 5.48
CA ALA A 245 -11.48 4.60 6.47
C ALA A 245 -12.88 4.65 5.83
N LYS A 246 -13.05 5.34 4.68
CA LYS A 246 -14.32 5.37 3.94
C LYS A 246 -14.75 3.97 3.48
N ILE A 247 -13.82 3.16 2.98
CA ILE A 247 -14.11 1.78 2.57
C ILE A 247 -14.54 0.94 3.77
N THR A 248 -13.82 1.02 4.88
CA THR A 248 -14.17 0.31 6.12
C THR A 248 -15.55 0.71 6.62
N GLN A 249 -15.86 2.01 6.62
CA GLN A 249 -17.17 2.51 7.01
C GLN A 249 -18.29 2.01 6.08
N TYR A 250 -18.03 1.98 4.78
CA TYR A 250 -18.99 1.43 3.80
C TYR A 250 -19.22 -0.07 4.01
N GLN A 251 -18.17 -0.85 4.24
CA GLN A 251 -18.28 -2.27 4.59
C GLN A 251 -19.14 -2.50 5.83
N GLU A 252 -18.91 -1.71 6.88
CA GLU A 252 -19.71 -1.78 8.11
C GLU A 252 -21.17 -1.40 7.89
N THR A 253 -21.43 -0.40 7.04
CA THR A 253 -22.78 0.00 6.68
C THR A 253 -23.52 -1.13 5.97
N LEU A 254 -22.88 -1.77 4.99
CA LEU A 254 -23.43 -2.92 4.28
C LEU A 254 -23.68 -4.09 5.22
N ARG A 255 -22.70 -4.40 6.08
CA ARG A 255 -22.80 -5.47 7.07
C ARG A 255 -23.96 -5.27 8.04
N LYS A 256 -24.16 -4.05 8.53
CA LYS A 256 -25.25 -3.71 9.46
C LYS A 256 -26.62 -3.72 8.80
N SER A 257 -26.72 -3.38 7.52
CA SER A 257 -27.98 -3.38 6.77
C SER A 257 -28.37 -4.77 6.25
N ALA A 258 -27.44 -5.72 6.22
CA ALA A 258 -27.71 -7.07 5.73
C ALA A 258 -28.58 -7.86 6.70
N LYS A 259 -29.58 -8.56 6.15
CA LYS A 259 -30.38 -9.54 6.91
C LYS A 259 -29.62 -10.88 6.87
N THR A 260 -29.09 -11.33 7.99
CA THR A 260 -28.37 -12.59 8.13
C THR A 260 -28.62 -13.19 9.51
N ASP A 261 -28.62 -14.52 9.60
CA ASP A 261 -28.60 -15.27 10.84
C ASP A 261 -27.19 -15.49 11.41
N PHE A 262 -26.15 -15.15 10.61
CA PHE A 262 -24.76 -15.23 11.03
C PHE A 262 -24.42 -14.12 12.03
N LYS A 263 -23.84 -14.52 13.16
CA LYS A 263 -23.31 -13.57 14.17
C LYS A 263 -21.85 -13.27 13.88
N PHE A 264 -21.59 -12.02 13.48
CA PHE A 264 -20.22 -11.56 13.30
C PHE A 264 -19.53 -11.40 14.67
N SER A 265 -18.25 -11.81 14.75
CA SER A 265 -17.43 -11.52 15.93
C SER A 265 -17.03 -10.05 15.95
N ASP A 266 -17.02 -9.41 17.12
CA ASP A 266 -16.64 -8.02 17.30
C ASP A 266 -15.11 -7.76 17.14
N SER A 267 -14.35 -8.81 16.81
CA SER A 267 -12.87 -8.77 16.76
C SER A 267 -12.26 -7.98 15.60
N ASN A 268 -13.05 -7.53 14.62
CA ASN A 268 -12.56 -6.81 13.43
C ASN A 268 -12.79 -5.29 13.46
N VAL A 269 -13.14 -4.69 14.59
CA VAL A 269 -13.42 -3.23 14.71
C VAL A 269 -12.24 -2.46 15.30
N LYS A 270 -11.15 -3.16 15.69
CA LYS A 270 -9.94 -2.50 16.26
C LYS A 270 -8.71 -2.83 15.42
N GLN A 271 -8.61 -2.20 14.26
CA GLN A 271 -7.30 -1.99 13.59
C GLN A 271 -7.29 -0.61 12.94
#